data_8657ad87817223350712f86bd46c8860
#
_entry.id   8657ad87817223350712f86bd46c8860
#
_cell.length_a   1.000
_cell.length_b   1.000
_cell.length_c   1.000
_cell.angle_alpha   90.00
_cell.angle_beta   90.00
_cell.angle_gamma   90.00
#
_symmetry.space_group_name_H-M   'P 1'
#
loop_
_entity.id
_entity.type
_entity.pdbx_description
1 polymer ?
#
loop_
_entity_poly.entity_id
_entity_poly.type
_entity_poly.pdbx_seq_one_letter_code
_entity_poly.pdbx_strand_id
1 'polypeptide(L)'
;MADIADLDWSAGVNAGTYEDIPLMPIGQAADMGTAADGRPLINPRLLDSAEYLRNPHPYFRLMREHYPVFRDKLHNCYYVTRYDDARACAADDLRFNTIPKGIASTVLGNTQLELSGVEHRRRRGVFDRHLAGRALQDRIHAIERLAAAMIAAWDKPQARGVTDRGSCRTIDLGAAFCNEFPVRVVCEVLGFPEESQDQFHYWYQTMMDGFGGSATARQGLEARQDLEDFVVGLVQARRSDPTYLYDAAGNPVREDLISTLSRTRVDGDYLSTEEITSYIALLVGGGGETTRGAIMNMWYLLLTHRDQLQAVAADDTLWDAAFQETLRYAIPTGGLQPRHTTVDLEVCGVPIPAGSLVHIVNHSANRDERYFESPDTFNIFREDLYHGKMLRSGFMRDGKTSHLSFGAGAHFCPGAFISHQEATACSKILMRSMRNPRLNVTRMAKDIDGVSPVPIGLGALRELWIDFDR
;
A
#
# COMPACT_ATOMS: atom_id res chain seq x y z
N MET A 1 -15.99 -23.14 -12.64
CA MET A 1 -14.93 -22.77 -11.69
C MET A 1 -13.83 -23.79 -11.86
N ALA A 2 -12.62 -23.37 -12.23
CA ALA A 2 -11.46 -24.27 -12.23
C ALA A 2 -11.18 -24.70 -10.79
N ASP A 3 -10.92 -25.97 -10.59
CA ASP A 3 -10.58 -26.50 -9.26
C ASP A 3 -9.28 -25.85 -8.77
N ILE A 4 -9.24 -25.38 -7.52
CA ILE A 4 -8.07 -24.72 -6.93
C ILE A 4 -6.85 -25.65 -6.92
N ALA A 5 -7.08 -26.97 -6.94
CA ALA A 5 -6.04 -28.00 -7.07
C ALA A 5 -5.33 -27.98 -8.44
N ASP A 6 -5.99 -27.43 -9.48
CA ASP A 6 -5.46 -27.37 -10.85
C ASP A 6 -4.76 -26.04 -11.17
N LEU A 7 -4.68 -25.11 -10.21
CA LEU A 7 -3.93 -23.87 -10.37
C LEU A 7 -2.43 -24.19 -10.21
N ASP A 8 -1.72 -24.15 -11.31
CA ASP A 8 -0.26 -24.25 -11.32
C ASP A 8 0.35 -22.95 -10.73
N TRP A 9 0.58 -22.96 -9.43
CA TRP A 9 1.21 -21.87 -8.69
C TRP A 9 2.68 -21.66 -9.06
N SER A 10 3.28 -22.59 -9.83
CA SER A 10 4.64 -22.52 -10.36
C SER A 10 4.72 -21.82 -11.72
N ALA A 11 3.59 -21.49 -12.34
CA ALA A 11 3.51 -20.88 -13.66
C ALA A 11 4.00 -19.41 -13.62
N GLY A 12 5.28 -19.23 -13.53
CA GLY A 12 6.03 -17.98 -13.46
C GLY A 12 7.46 -18.22 -12.99
N VAL A 13 7.72 -19.36 -12.37
CA VAL A 13 9.05 -19.81 -12.02
C VAL A 13 9.49 -20.80 -13.08
N ASN A 14 10.15 -20.32 -14.14
CA ASN A 14 10.91 -21.23 -15.01
C ASN A 14 11.93 -21.94 -14.12
N ALA A 15 11.72 -23.22 -13.88
CA ALA A 15 12.68 -24.14 -13.28
C ALA A 15 13.88 -24.35 -14.22
N GLY A 16 14.62 -23.27 -14.50
CA GLY A 16 15.96 -23.36 -15.03
C GLY A 16 16.87 -23.95 -13.94
N THR A 17 17.69 -24.87 -14.30
CA THR A 17 18.68 -25.51 -13.43
C THR A 17 19.59 -24.47 -12.78
N TYR A 18 19.34 -24.17 -11.51
CA TYR A 18 20.08 -23.19 -10.69
C TYR A 18 21.26 -23.82 -9.94
N GLU A 19 21.69 -25.01 -10.35
CA GLU A 19 22.70 -25.80 -9.66
C GLU A 19 24.07 -25.15 -9.59
N ASP A 20 24.36 -24.18 -10.47
CA ASP A 20 25.70 -23.62 -10.61
C ASP A 20 25.94 -22.27 -9.92
N ILE A 21 24.95 -21.70 -9.20
CA ILE A 21 25.15 -20.46 -8.45
C ILE A 21 25.38 -20.80 -6.97
N PRO A 22 26.59 -20.62 -6.45
CA PRO A 22 26.86 -20.95 -5.05
C PRO A 22 26.02 -20.09 -4.12
N LEU A 23 25.47 -20.72 -3.07
CA LEU A 23 24.85 -20.01 -1.95
C LEU A 23 25.96 -19.26 -1.20
N MET A 24 25.89 -17.94 -1.19
CA MET A 24 26.80 -17.10 -0.41
C MET A 24 26.29 -16.97 1.01
N PRO A 25 27.16 -17.01 2.03
CA PRO A 25 26.76 -16.72 3.41
C PRO A 25 26.20 -15.31 3.55
N ILE A 26 25.24 -15.14 4.47
CA ILE A 26 24.72 -13.84 4.89
C ILE A 26 25.91 -12.95 5.34
N GLY A 27 25.94 -11.71 4.90
CA GLY A 27 27.01 -10.75 5.22
C GLY A 27 28.15 -10.63 4.20
N GLN A 28 28.18 -11.48 3.18
CA GLN A 28 29.18 -11.40 2.09
C GLN A 28 28.66 -10.81 0.78
N ALA A 29 27.51 -10.16 0.81
CA ALA A 29 26.89 -9.55 -0.37
C ALA A 29 27.77 -8.49 -1.07
N ALA A 30 28.68 -7.84 -0.30
CA ALA A 30 29.61 -6.85 -0.84
C ALA A 30 30.81 -7.46 -1.56
N ASP A 31 31.01 -8.79 -1.49
CA ASP A 31 32.23 -9.45 -1.95
C ASP A 31 31.95 -10.53 -3.02
N MET A 32 30.96 -10.30 -3.88
CA MET A 32 30.59 -11.24 -4.94
C MET A 32 31.57 -11.24 -6.14
N GLY A 33 32.65 -10.52 -6.02
CA GLY A 33 33.61 -10.34 -7.08
C GLY A 33 33.29 -9.15 -7.99
N THR A 34 34.14 -8.97 -8.98
CA THR A 34 34.09 -7.84 -9.90
C THR A 34 33.96 -8.35 -11.33
N ALA A 35 33.07 -7.79 -12.12
CA ALA A 35 32.95 -8.04 -13.53
C ALA A 35 34.24 -7.59 -14.28
N ALA A 36 34.45 -8.04 -15.51
CA ALA A 36 35.61 -7.68 -16.32
C ALA A 36 35.76 -6.16 -16.57
N ASP A 37 34.65 -5.41 -16.46
CA ASP A 37 34.58 -3.95 -16.58
C ASP A 37 34.72 -3.21 -15.25
N GLY A 38 35.04 -3.89 -14.17
CA GLY A 38 35.27 -3.31 -12.85
C GLY A 38 34.00 -3.09 -12.00
N ARG A 39 32.82 -3.43 -12.50
CA ARG A 39 31.58 -3.29 -11.73
C ARG A 39 31.40 -4.43 -10.71
N PRO A 40 30.85 -4.15 -9.51
CA PRO A 40 30.54 -5.22 -8.55
C PRO A 40 29.49 -6.16 -9.12
N LEU A 41 29.64 -7.47 -8.94
CA LEU A 41 28.64 -8.45 -9.31
C LEU A 41 27.51 -8.50 -8.26
N ILE A 42 26.28 -8.73 -8.71
CA ILE A 42 25.11 -8.93 -7.84
C ILE A 42 24.60 -10.35 -8.05
N ASN A 43 24.59 -11.15 -6.99
CA ASN A 43 24.01 -12.49 -7.02
C ASN A 43 22.48 -12.40 -6.80
N PRO A 44 21.64 -12.77 -7.78
CA PRO A 44 20.18 -12.72 -7.65
C PRO A 44 19.63 -13.51 -6.47
N ARG A 45 20.27 -14.59 -6.01
CA ARG A 45 19.84 -15.34 -4.82
C ARG A 45 19.83 -14.53 -3.53
N LEU A 46 20.59 -13.44 -3.48
CA LEU A 46 20.55 -12.54 -2.32
C LEU A 46 19.23 -11.77 -2.22
N LEU A 47 18.51 -11.59 -3.34
CA LEU A 47 17.20 -10.94 -3.34
C LEU A 47 16.12 -11.78 -2.64
N ASP A 48 16.38 -13.06 -2.37
CA ASP A 48 15.53 -13.96 -1.58
C ASP A 48 16.01 -14.09 -0.13
N SER A 49 17.12 -13.44 0.22
CA SER A 49 17.70 -13.58 1.55
C SER A 49 16.93 -12.81 2.62
N ALA A 50 16.97 -13.31 3.86
CA ALA A 50 16.41 -12.60 5.01
C ALA A 50 17.08 -11.22 5.22
N GLU A 51 18.35 -11.08 4.86
CA GLU A 51 19.08 -9.81 4.92
C GLU A 51 18.51 -8.79 3.92
N TYR A 52 18.29 -9.19 2.67
CA TYR A 52 17.64 -8.33 1.68
C TYR A 52 16.22 -7.93 2.10
N LEU A 53 15.42 -8.89 2.55
CA LEU A 53 14.06 -8.61 3.02
C LEU A 53 14.04 -7.63 4.20
N ARG A 54 15.03 -7.70 5.07
CA ARG A 54 15.19 -6.80 6.21
C ARG A 54 15.69 -5.42 5.79
N ASN A 55 16.67 -5.35 4.87
CA ASN A 55 17.25 -4.09 4.40
C ASN A 55 17.72 -4.18 2.94
N PRO A 56 16.84 -3.93 1.96
CA PRO A 56 17.18 -4.03 0.53
C PRO A 56 17.99 -2.83 0.02
N HIS A 57 18.09 -1.74 0.77
CA HIS A 57 18.60 -0.44 0.29
C HIS A 57 20.08 -0.49 -0.15
N PRO A 58 21.00 -1.22 0.51
CA PRO A 58 22.37 -1.35 0.00
C PRO A 58 22.42 -1.98 -1.39
N TYR A 59 21.56 -2.98 -1.66
CA TYR A 59 21.47 -3.62 -2.97
C TYR A 59 20.90 -2.67 -4.03
N PHE A 60 19.85 -1.94 -3.67
CA PHE A 60 19.26 -0.94 -4.56
C PHE A 60 20.24 0.20 -4.89
N ARG A 61 21.08 0.60 -3.95
CA ARG A 61 22.13 1.58 -4.21
C ARG A 61 23.12 1.06 -5.24
N LEU A 62 23.63 -0.16 -5.08
CA LEU A 62 24.50 -0.81 -6.08
C LEU A 62 23.83 -0.91 -7.44
N MET A 63 22.54 -1.26 -7.47
CA MET A 63 21.80 -1.31 -8.73
C MET A 63 21.69 0.09 -9.36
N ARG A 64 21.30 1.12 -8.61
CA ARG A 64 21.20 2.49 -9.16
C ARG A 64 22.54 2.98 -9.72
N GLU A 65 23.63 2.67 -9.06
CA GLU A 65 24.97 3.10 -9.46
C GLU A 65 25.46 2.34 -10.70
N HIS A 66 25.41 1.02 -10.69
CA HIS A 66 26.08 0.17 -11.67
C HIS A 66 25.12 -0.55 -12.64
N TYR A 67 23.87 -0.80 -12.23
CA TYR A 67 22.89 -1.57 -12.99
C TYR A 67 21.51 -0.93 -12.90
N PRO A 68 21.30 0.28 -13.45
CA PRO A 68 20.02 1.00 -13.31
C PRO A 68 18.82 0.20 -13.84
N VAL A 69 19.10 -0.69 -14.80
CA VAL A 69 18.22 -1.80 -15.18
C VAL A 69 18.98 -3.09 -14.90
N PHE A 70 18.62 -3.78 -13.84
CA PHE A 70 19.23 -5.04 -13.44
C PHE A 70 18.46 -6.22 -14.05
N ARG A 71 19.16 -7.07 -14.83
CA ARG A 71 18.60 -8.30 -15.36
C ARG A 71 18.79 -9.42 -14.36
N ASP A 72 17.71 -9.83 -13.73
CA ASP A 72 17.69 -11.01 -12.89
C ASP A 72 17.40 -12.26 -13.73
N LYS A 73 18.43 -13.09 -13.91
CA LYS A 73 18.32 -14.32 -14.67
C LYS A 73 17.68 -15.46 -13.88
N LEU A 74 17.73 -15.37 -12.54
CA LEU A 74 17.17 -16.36 -11.64
C LEU A 74 15.64 -16.30 -11.68
N HIS A 75 15.06 -15.11 -11.47
CA HIS A 75 13.63 -14.90 -11.48
C HIS A 75 13.07 -14.51 -12.87
N ASN A 76 13.94 -14.51 -13.88
CA ASN A 76 13.58 -14.17 -15.25
C ASN A 76 12.87 -12.81 -15.41
N CYS A 77 13.35 -11.79 -14.70
CA CYS A 77 12.77 -10.46 -14.70
C CYS A 77 13.81 -9.35 -14.79
N TYR A 78 13.35 -8.10 -14.88
CA TYR A 78 14.17 -6.90 -14.86
C TYR A 78 13.76 -6.02 -13.68
N TYR A 79 14.72 -5.36 -13.03
CA TYR A 79 14.48 -4.35 -11.99
C TYR A 79 14.89 -2.99 -12.53
N VAL A 80 13.97 -2.03 -12.53
CA VAL A 80 14.23 -0.62 -12.89
C VAL A 80 14.32 0.18 -11.60
N THR A 81 15.48 0.75 -11.29
CA THR A 81 15.80 1.20 -9.93
C THR A 81 16.00 2.70 -9.78
N ARG A 82 16.35 3.44 -10.84
CA ARG A 82 16.53 4.91 -10.82
C ARG A 82 15.18 5.63 -10.87
N TYR A 83 15.10 6.79 -10.24
CA TYR A 83 13.86 7.56 -10.11
C TYR A 83 13.21 7.91 -11.46
N ASP A 84 13.97 8.51 -12.39
CA ASP A 84 13.43 8.90 -13.70
C ASP A 84 12.94 7.73 -14.52
N ASP A 85 13.73 6.66 -14.53
CA ASP A 85 13.43 5.46 -15.30
C ASP A 85 12.20 4.74 -14.71
N ALA A 86 12.15 4.60 -13.37
CA ALA A 86 11.01 4.04 -12.66
C ALA A 86 9.74 4.85 -12.93
N ARG A 87 9.83 6.18 -12.86
CA ARG A 87 8.72 7.09 -13.15
C ARG A 87 8.26 6.99 -14.59
N ALA A 88 9.21 6.96 -15.54
CA ALA A 88 8.90 6.86 -16.98
C ALA A 88 8.22 5.52 -17.31
N CYS A 89 8.74 4.41 -16.80
CA CYS A 89 8.14 3.08 -16.97
C CYS A 89 6.75 2.98 -16.32
N ALA A 90 6.57 3.55 -15.12
CA ALA A 90 5.28 3.55 -14.44
C ALA A 90 4.21 4.39 -15.15
N ALA A 91 4.64 5.46 -15.84
CA ALA A 91 3.73 6.36 -16.56
C ALA A 91 3.32 5.84 -17.94
N ASP A 92 4.07 4.91 -18.51
CA ASP A 92 3.84 4.37 -19.86
C ASP A 92 3.06 3.05 -19.81
N ASP A 93 1.76 3.15 -19.62
CA ASP A 93 0.84 1.99 -19.54
C ASP A 93 0.58 1.31 -20.90
N LEU A 94 1.12 1.82 -21.98
CA LEU A 94 1.05 1.20 -23.30
C LEU A 94 2.18 0.21 -23.53
N ARG A 95 3.40 0.56 -23.12
CA ARG A 95 4.58 -0.30 -23.27
C ARG A 95 4.86 -1.18 -22.04
N PHE A 96 4.38 -0.75 -20.85
CA PHE A 96 4.50 -1.45 -19.59
C PHE A 96 3.11 -1.77 -19.00
N ASN A 97 2.48 -2.80 -19.54
CA ASN A 97 1.15 -3.22 -19.13
C ASN A 97 1.14 -3.84 -17.74
N THR A 98 0.00 -3.74 -17.06
CA THR A 98 -0.26 -4.51 -15.84
C THR A 98 -0.32 -6.00 -16.14
N ILE A 99 -0.02 -6.82 -15.12
CA ILE A 99 -0.04 -8.28 -15.26
C ILE A 99 -1.48 -8.77 -15.18
N PRO A 100 -2.04 -9.35 -16.27
CA PRO A 100 -3.32 -10.04 -16.19
C PRO A 100 -3.16 -11.31 -15.34
N LYS A 101 -4.05 -11.53 -14.39
CA LYS A 101 -4.12 -12.72 -13.54
C LYS A 101 -2.94 -12.91 -12.56
N GLY A 102 -2.61 -11.89 -11.77
CA GLY A 102 -1.74 -12.08 -10.61
C GLY A 102 -2.46 -12.77 -9.44
N ILE A 103 -1.72 -13.14 -8.39
CA ILE A 103 -2.28 -13.72 -7.13
C ILE A 103 -3.42 -12.86 -6.56
N ALA A 104 -3.33 -11.53 -6.69
CA ALA A 104 -4.39 -10.62 -6.26
C ALA A 104 -5.72 -10.88 -7.00
N SER A 105 -5.70 -11.21 -8.29
CA SER A 105 -6.91 -11.50 -9.05
C SER A 105 -7.58 -12.81 -8.66
N THR A 106 -6.85 -13.74 -8.09
CA THR A 106 -7.44 -15.00 -7.60
C THR A 106 -8.43 -14.72 -6.47
N VAL A 107 -8.06 -13.87 -5.52
CA VAL A 107 -8.91 -13.54 -4.35
C VAL A 107 -9.79 -12.32 -4.61
N LEU A 108 -9.28 -11.26 -5.25
CA LEU A 108 -10.04 -10.03 -5.49
C LEU A 108 -10.91 -10.08 -6.77
N GLY A 109 -10.68 -11.05 -7.65
CA GLY A 109 -11.33 -11.13 -8.96
C GLY A 109 -10.74 -10.15 -9.99
N ASN A 110 -11.41 -10.02 -11.12
CA ASN A 110 -11.01 -9.13 -12.20
C ASN A 110 -11.24 -7.66 -11.79
N THR A 111 -10.20 -7.04 -11.25
CA THR A 111 -10.25 -5.64 -10.83
C THR A 111 -9.64 -4.72 -11.90
N GLN A 112 -9.79 -3.41 -11.69
CA GLN A 112 -9.12 -2.44 -12.57
C GLN A 112 -7.58 -2.47 -12.49
N LEU A 113 -6.98 -3.15 -11.50
CA LEU A 113 -5.52 -3.30 -11.40
C LEU A 113 -4.94 -4.08 -12.58
N GLU A 114 -5.74 -4.94 -13.21
CA GLU A 114 -5.32 -5.83 -14.30
C GLU A 114 -5.64 -5.27 -15.67
N LEU A 115 -6.27 -4.11 -15.72
CA LEU A 115 -6.65 -3.43 -16.94
C LEU A 115 -5.59 -2.40 -17.34
N SER A 116 -5.45 -2.17 -18.62
CA SER A 116 -4.59 -1.11 -19.19
C SER A 116 -5.34 -0.34 -20.29
N GLY A 117 -4.80 0.80 -20.69
CA GLY A 117 -5.31 1.57 -21.83
C GLY A 117 -6.71 2.14 -21.62
N VAL A 118 -7.57 2.04 -22.64
CA VAL A 118 -8.89 2.68 -22.66
C VAL A 118 -9.82 2.12 -21.60
N GLU A 119 -9.86 0.80 -21.44
CA GLU A 119 -10.74 0.15 -20.46
C GLU A 119 -10.37 0.50 -19.02
N HIS A 120 -9.07 0.53 -18.70
CA HIS A 120 -8.60 1.02 -17.41
C HIS A 120 -9.08 2.45 -17.14
N ARG A 121 -8.87 3.38 -18.10
CA ARG A 121 -9.29 4.78 -17.95
C ARG A 121 -10.80 4.91 -17.79
N ARG A 122 -11.59 4.12 -18.51
CA ARG A 122 -13.05 4.10 -18.41
C ARG A 122 -13.49 3.74 -16.99
N ARG A 123 -13.02 2.63 -16.48
CA ARG A 123 -13.35 2.16 -15.11
C ARG A 123 -12.81 3.11 -14.04
N ARG A 124 -11.60 3.57 -14.22
CA ARG A 124 -10.95 4.51 -13.30
C ARG A 124 -11.73 5.80 -13.15
N GLY A 125 -12.26 6.37 -14.24
CA GLY A 125 -13.06 7.60 -14.23
C GLY A 125 -14.33 7.53 -13.40
N VAL A 126 -14.92 6.35 -13.25
CA VAL A 126 -16.07 6.12 -12.36
C VAL A 126 -15.68 6.21 -10.90
N PHE A 127 -14.52 5.72 -10.55
CA PHE A 127 -14.10 5.47 -9.16
C PHE A 127 -13.38 6.67 -8.51
N ASP A 128 -12.42 7.28 -9.21
CA ASP A 128 -11.49 8.29 -8.65
C ASP A 128 -12.19 9.49 -8.00
N ARG A 129 -13.30 9.95 -8.58
CA ARG A 129 -14.03 11.12 -8.10
C ARG A 129 -14.59 10.98 -6.68
N HIS A 130 -14.72 9.72 -6.19
CA HIS A 130 -15.25 9.42 -4.87
C HIS A 130 -14.19 9.36 -3.77
N LEU A 131 -12.92 9.28 -4.16
CA LEU A 131 -11.77 9.16 -3.25
C LEU A 131 -10.94 10.45 -3.15
N ALA A 132 -11.37 11.52 -3.80
CA ALA A 132 -10.64 12.79 -3.84
C ALA A 132 -11.59 14.01 -3.88
N GLY A 133 -11.03 15.20 -3.77
CA GLY A 133 -11.76 16.46 -3.92
C GLY A 133 -12.85 16.66 -2.88
N ARG A 134 -14.01 17.16 -3.30
CA ARG A 134 -15.12 17.49 -2.40
C ARG A 134 -15.67 16.27 -1.67
N ALA A 135 -15.81 15.15 -2.36
CA ALA A 135 -16.33 13.92 -1.76
C ALA A 135 -15.47 13.44 -0.57
N LEU A 136 -14.14 13.65 -0.63
CA LEU A 136 -13.25 13.37 0.48
C LEU A 136 -13.39 14.41 1.60
N GLN A 137 -13.48 15.69 1.27
CA GLN A 137 -13.63 16.77 2.27
C GLN A 137 -14.89 16.58 3.11
N ASP A 138 -16.00 16.19 2.48
CA ASP A 138 -17.27 15.94 3.18
C ASP A 138 -17.17 14.75 4.18
N ARG A 139 -16.16 13.87 4.02
CA ARG A 139 -15.91 12.71 4.88
C ARG A 139 -14.88 12.94 5.99
N ILE A 140 -14.08 14.01 5.93
CA ILE A 140 -13.01 14.25 6.92
C ILE A 140 -13.56 14.23 8.35
N HIS A 141 -14.68 14.89 8.61
CA HIS A 141 -15.28 14.88 9.95
C HIS A 141 -15.78 13.50 10.39
N ALA A 142 -16.23 12.65 9.46
CA ALA A 142 -16.59 11.27 9.79
C ALA A 142 -15.36 10.46 10.16
N ILE A 143 -14.27 10.60 9.41
CA ILE A 143 -12.96 9.97 9.70
C ILE A 143 -12.46 10.38 11.09
N GLU A 144 -12.49 11.68 11.41
CA GLU A 144 -12.08 12.21 12.71
C GLU A 144 -12.95 11.68 13.87
N ARG A 145 -14.27 11.68 13.71
CA ARG A 145 -15.19 11.12 14.70
C ARG A 145 -14.96 9.64 14.94
N LEU A 146 -14.75 8.87 13.88
CA LEU A 146 -14.46 7.45 13.97
C LEU A 146 -13.16 7.21 14.75
N ALA A 147 -12.08 7.93 14.40
CA ALA A 147 -10.81 7.83 15.10
C ALA A 147 -10.97 8.16 16.59
N ALA A 148 -11.66 9.25 16.92
CA ALA A 148 -11.89 9.66 18.30
C ALA A 148 -12.72 8.62 19.08
N ALA A 149 -13.77 8.04 18.49
CA ALA A 149 -14.59 7.01 19.10
C ALA A 149 -13.80 5.72 19.38
N MET A 150 -12.96 5.29 18.45
CA MET A 150 -12.11 4.10 18.62
C MET A 150 -11.06 4.31 19.73
N ILE A 151 -10.45 5.50 19.81
CA ILE A 151 -9.48 5.83 20.87
C ILE A 151 -10.17 5.92 22.23
N ALA A 152 -11.36 6.53 22.32
CA ALA A 152 -12.15 6.55 23.55
C ALA A 152 -12.52 5.15 24.06
N ALA A 153 -12.62 4.17 23.16
CA ALA A 153 -12.88 2.78 23.54
C ALA A 153 -11.71 2.12 24.30
N TRP A 154 -10.50 2.70 24.30
CA TRP A 154 -9.37 2.21 25.10
C TRP A 154 -9.61 2.27 26.61
N ASP A 155 -10.56 3.09 27.08
CA ASP A 155 -10.94 3.17 28.48
C ASP A 155 -11.93 2.08 28.92
N LYS A 156 -12.44 1.29 27.97
CA LYS A 156 -13.34 0.17 28.29
C LYS A 156 -12.54 -1.00 28.88
N PRO A 157 -13.11 -1.73 29.85
CA PRO A 157 -12.52 -2.97 30.33
C PRO A 157 -12.29 -3.93 29.16
N GLN A 158 -11.12 -4.57 29.13
CA GLN A 158 -10.72 -5.56 28.09
C GLN A 158 -10.57 -4.97 26.69
N ALA A 159 -10.28 -3.67 26.56
CA ALA A 159 -9.94 -3.09 25.26
C ALA A 159 -8.78 -3.86 24.59
N ARG A 160 -9.00 -4.27 23.34
CA ARG A 160 -8.04 -5.07 22.60
C ARG A 160 -6.70 -4.33 22.44
N GLY A 161 -5.57 -5.01 22.69
CA GLY A 161 -4.25 -4.42 22.54
C GLY A 161 -3.88 -3.37 23.59
N VAL A 162 -4.69 -3.17 24.63
CA VAL A 162 -4.47 -2.17 25.69
C VAL A 162 -4.14 -2.85 27.01
N THR A 163 -3.13 -2.35 27.72
CA THR A 163 -2.72 -2.83 29.04
C THR A 163 -2.40 -1.65 29.94
N ASP A 164 -3.07 -1.56 31.10
CA ASP A 164 -2.81 -0.54 32.12
C ASP A 164 -1.80 -1.05 33.16
N ARG A 165 -0.82 -0.19 33.51
CA ARG A 165 0.19 -0.45 34.53
C ARG A 165 0.39 0.78 35.41
N GLY A 166 -0.52 0.98 36.36
CA GLY A 166 -0.47 2.14 37.25
C GLY A 166 -0.64 3.47 36.52
N SER A 167 0.41 4.29 36.54
CA SER A 167 0.43 5.60 35.86
C SER A 167 0.78 5.53 34.35
N CYS A 168 1.11 4.33 33.87
CA CYS A 168 1.50 4.10 32.47
C CYS A 168 0.49 3.17 31.79
N ARG A 169 0.13 3.51 30.55
CA ARG A 169 -0.64 2.65 29.65
C ARG A 169 0.27 2.15 28.53
N THR A 170 0.14 0.88 28.19
CA THR A 170 0.82 0.27 27.06
C THR A 170 -0.22 -0.18 26.03
N ILE A 171 -0.02 0.17 24.76
CA ILE A 171 -0.86 -0.31 23.66
C ILE A 171 -0.01 -0.98 22.58
N ASP A 172 -0.59 -1.99 21.93
CA ASP A 172 -0.20 -2.35 20.56
C ASP A 172 -1.08 -1.52 19.61
N LEU A 173 -0.50 -0.51 18.97
CA LEU A 173 -1.23 0.40 18.08
C LEU A 173 -1.89 -0.34 16.92
N GLY A 174 -1.29 -1.44 16.45
CA GLY A 174 -1.89 -2.32 15.45
C GLY A 174 -3.21 -2.89 15.92
N ALA A 175 -3.17 -3.65 17.02
CA ALA A 175 -4.33 -4.34 17.56
C ALA A 175 -5.38 -3.40 18.18
N ALA A 176 -4.94 -2.29 18.78
CA ALA A 176 -5.83 -1.35 19.45
C ALA A 176 -6.53 -0.35 18.51
N PHE A 177 -5.98 -0.16 17.29
CA PHE A 177 -6.47 0.87 16.40
C PHE A 177 -6.28 0.56 14.90
N CYS A 178 -5.03 0.39 14.43
CA CYS A 178 -4.73 0.43 13.00
C CYS A 178 -5.29 -0.74 12.20
N ASN A 179 -5.52 -1.92 12.81
CA ASN A 179 -6.08 -3.07 12.10
C ASN A 179 -7.55 -2.85 11.70
N GLU A 180 -8.28 -2.01 12.44
CA GLU A 180 -9.70 -1.77 12.19
C GLU A 180 -9.98 -0.41 11.54
N PHE A 181 -9.25 0.64 11.94
CA PHE A 181 -9.57 2.02 11.56
C PHE A 181 -9.69 2.23 10.04
N PRO A 182 -8.72 1.87 9.19
CA PRO A 182 -8.84 2.06 7.74
C PRO A 182 -9.97 1.24 7.13
N VAL A 183 -10.23 0.05 7.65
CA VAL A 183 -11.32 -0.82 7.17
C VAL A 183 -12.68 -0.19 7.47
N ARG A 184 -12.85 0.42 8.66
CA ARG A 184 -14.08 1.15 9.02
C ARG A 184 -14.27 2.41 8.17
N VAL A 185 -13.19 3.10 7.82
CA VAL A 185 -13.25 4.23 6.85
C VAL A 185 -13.69 3.74 5.48
N VAL A 186 -13.20 2.60 5.01
CA VAL A 186 -13.68 1.98 3.75
C VAL A 186 -15.17 1.68 3.83
N CYS A 187 -15.69 1.14 4.95
CA CYS A 187 -17.12 0.91 5.16
C CYS A 187 -17.94 2.21 5.04
N GLU A 188 -17.44 3.29 5.63
CA GLU A 188 -18.08 4.61 5.56
C GLU A 188 -18.12 5.14 4.11
N VAL A 189 -17.02 5.00 3.37
CA VAL A 189 -16.95 5.39 1.95
C VAL A 189 -17.92 4.57 1.09
N LEU A 190 -18.03 3.28 1.37
CA LEU A 190 -18.93 2.37 0.66
C LEU A 190 -20.41 2.64 1.01
N GLY A 191 -20.69 3.17 2.20
CA GLY A 191 -22.04 3.32 2.72
C GLY A 191 -22.62 2.00 3.21
N PHE A 192 -21.79 1.18 3.86
CA PHE A 192 -22.24 -0.03 4.51
C PHE A 192 -23.00 0.29 5.82
N PRO A 193 -24.07 -0.44 6.11
CA PRO A 193 -24.76 -0.32 7.40
C PRO A 193 -23.82 -0.57 8.58
N GLU A 194 -24.01 0.16 9.68
CA GLU A 194 -23.14 0.05 10.87
C GLU A 194 -23.11 -1.38 11.41
N GLU A 195 -24.26 -2.05 11.43
CA GLU A 195 -24.43 -3.44 11.88
C GLU A 195 -23.65 -4.46 11.03
N SER A 196 -23.24 -4.12 9.81
CA SER A 196 -22.49 -5.01 8.92
C SER A 196 -20.98 -4.81 8.99
N GLN A 197 -20.47 -3.80 9.71
CA GLN A 197 -19.05 -3.44 9.70
C GLN A 197 -18.13 -4.53 10.29
N ASP A 198 -18.59 -5.21 11.36
CA ASP A 198 -17.82 -6.30 11.97
C ASP A 198 -17.74 -7.52 11.04
N GLN A 199 -18.84 -7.84 10.35
CA GLN A 199 -18.86 -8.91 9.35
C GLN A 199 -17.98 -8.56 8.15
N PHE A 200 -18.01 -7.30 7.71
CA PHE A 200 -17.13 -6.82 6.64
C PHE A 200 -15.65 -6.91 7.03
N HIS A 201 -15.30 -6.54 8.28
CA HIS A 201 -13.94 -6.68 8.79
C HIS A 201 -13.47 -8.14 8.78
N TYR A 202 -14.35 -9.08 9.13
CA TYR A 202 -14.06 -10.52 9.05
C TYR A 202 -13.79 -10.96 7.60
N TRP A 203 -14.64 -10.61 6.64
CA TRP A 203 -14.42 -10.92 5.22
C TRP A 203 -13.12 -10.34 4.73
N TYR A 204 -12.87 -9.07 5.05
CA TYR A 204 -11.62 -8.39 4.68
C TYR A 204 -10.38 -9.15 5.17
N GLN A 205 -10.31 -9.46 6.46
CA GLN A 205 -9.17 -10.18 7.03
C GLN A 205 -8.99 -11.54 6.37
N THR A 206 -10.07 -12.30 6.21
CA THR A 206 -10.05 -13.63 5.59
C THR A 206 -9.59 -13.58 4.13
N MET A 207 -10.01 -12.56 3.36
CA MET A 207 -9.52 -12.32 2.00
C MET A 207 -8.03 -11.99 1.98
N MET A 208 -7.56 -11.15 2.89
CA MET A 208 -6.12 -10.79 2.96
C MET A 208 -5.25 -11.99 3.36
N ASP A 209 -5.71 -12.80 4.30
CA ASP A 209 -5.03 -14.05 4.67
C ASP A 209 -4.97 -15.03 3.49
N GLY A 210 -5.96 -14.99 2.60
CA GLY A 210 -6.01 -15.76 1.37
C GLY A 210 -4.85 -15.50 0.40
N PHE A 211 -4.17 -14.35 0.49
CA PHE A 211 -2.93 -14.08 -0.27
C PHE A 211 -1.72 -14.85 0.26
N GLY A 212 -1.78 -15.42 1.46
CA GLY A 212 -0.68 -16.13 2.11
C GLY A 212 -0.36 -17.51 1.54
N GLY A 213 -1.11 -17.99 0.54
CA GLY A 213 -0.85 -19.26 -0.14
C GLY A 213 -2.07 -20.19 -0.26
N SER A 214 -1.87 -21.36 -0.84
CA SER A 214 -2.95 -22.30 -1.18
C SER A 214 -3.76 -22.79 0.04
N ALA A 215 -3.16 -22.84 1.23
CA ALA A 215 -3.84 -23.31 2.44
C ALA A 215 -4.97 -22.37 2.90
N THR A 216 -4.84 -21.06 2.69
CA THR A 216 -5.82 -20.03 3.09
C THR A 216 -6.62 -19.47 1.91
N ALA A 217 -6.16 -19.70 0.67
CA ALA A 217 -6.79 -19.18 -0.54
C ALA A 217 -8.28 -19.57 -0.67
N ARG A 218 -8.63 -20.79 -0.27
CA ARG A 218 -10.03 -21.25 -0.30
C ARG A 218 -10.93 -20.42 0.60
N GLN A 219 -10.51 -20.18 1.83
CA GLN A 219 -11.26 -19.35 2.79
C GLN A 219 -11.37 -17.90 2.29
N GLY A 220 -10.30 -17.37 1.69
CA GLY A 220 -10.33 -16.06 1.05
C GLY A 220 -11.35 -15.97 -0.09
N LEU A 221 -11.48 -17.00 -0.92
CA LEU A 221 -12.49 -17.07 -1.99
C LEU A 221 -13.92 -17.19 -1.45
N GLU A 222 -14.13 -17.96 -0.40
CA GLU A 222 -15.43 -18.08 0.28
C GLU A 222 -15.84 -16.72 0.88
N ALA A 223 -14.94 -16.05 1.58
CA ALA A 223 -15.19 -14.71 2.14
C ALA A 223 -15.47 -13.66 1.05
N ARG A 224 -14.79 -13.76 -0.09
CA ARG A 224 -15.08 -12.94 -1.26
C ARG A 224 -16.49 -13.17 -1.79
N GLN A 225 -16.93 -14.44 -1.92
CA GLN A 225 -18.27 -14.76 -2.41
C GLN A 225 -19.35 -14.20 -1.47
N ASP A 226 -19.16 -14.34 -0.15
CA ASP A 226 -20.07 -13.76 0.84
C ASP A 226 -20.18 -12.23 0.72
N LEU A 227 -19.03 -11.55 0.52
CA LEU A 227 -19.00 -10.11 0.27
C LEU A 227 -19.74 -9.75 -1.03
N GLU A 228 -19.52 -10.50 -2.10
CA GLU A 228 -20.20 -10.28 -3.39
C GLU A 228 -21.72 -10.42 -3.24
N ASP A 229 -22.19 -11.46 -2.56
CA ASP A 229 -23.62 -11.70 -2.34
C ASP A 229 -24.24 -10.56 -1.49
N PHE A 230 -23.54 -10.10 -0.47
CA PHE A 230 -23.95 -8.95 0.34
C PHE A 230 -24.07 -7.66 -0.50
N VAL A 231 -23.05 -7.37 -1.31
CA VAL A 231 -23.05 -6.18 -2.20
C VAL A 231 -24.14 -6.26 -3.25
N VAL A 232 -24.35 -7.45 -3.85
CA VAL A 232 -25.45 -7.67 -4.81
C VAL A 232 -26.80 -7.35 -4.15
N GLY A 233 -27.03 -7.82 -2.93
CA GLY A 233 -28.23 -7.52 -2.16
C GLY A 233 -28.43 -6.02 -1.94
N LEU A 234 -27.37 -5.28 -1.55
CA LEU A 234 -27.42 -3.83 -1.37
C LEU A 234 -27.71 -3.08 -2.68
N VAL A 235 -27.09 -3.48 -3.78
CA VAL A 235 -27.32 -2.86 -5.10
C VAL A 235 -28.75 -3.10 -5.56
N GLN A 236 -29.26 -4.32 -5.41
CA GLN A 236 -30.63 -4.67 -5.78
C GLN A 236 -31.66 -3.90 -4.94
N ALA A 237 -31.46 -3.83 -3.62
CA ALA A 237 -32.33 -3.05 -2.73
C ALA A 237 -32.39 -1.59 -3.13
N ARG A 238 -31.23 -0.98 -3.45
CA ARG A 238 -31.16 0.43 -3.89
C ARG A 238 -31.77 0.67 -5.27
N ARG A 239 -31.67 -0.28 -6.19
CA ARG A 239 -32.25 -0.16 -7.52
C ARG A 239 -33.77 -0.46 -7.56
N SER A 240 -34.25 -1.31 -6.65
CA SER A 240 -35.67 -1.65 -6.57
C SER A 240 -36.51 -0.52 -5.93
N ASP A 241 -35.90 0.33 -5.13
CA ASP A 241 -36.54 1.49 -4.51
C ASP A 241 -35.83 2.78 -4.93
N PRO A 242 -36.36 3.50 -5.92
CA PRO A 242 -35.76 4.75 -6.40
C PRO A 242 -35.55 5.81 -5.32
N THR A 243 -36.29 5.78 -4.20
CA THR A 243 -36.15 6.73 -3.10
C THR A 243 -34.81 6.57 -2.37
N TYR A 244 -34.12 5.43 -2.49
CA TYR A 244 -32.74 5.27 -2.03
C TYR A 244 -31.73 6.03 -2.87
N LEU A 245 -32.05 6.28 -4.14
CA LEU A 245 -31.11 6.88 -5.10
C LEU A 245 -31.42 8.34 -5.37
N TYR A 246 -32.71 8.72 -5.42
CA TYR A 246 -33.17 10.04 -5.83
C TYR A 246 -34.29 10.57 -4.94
N ASP A 247 -34.27 11.89 -4.66
CA ASP A 247 -35.40 12.62 -4.06
C ASP A 247 -36.52 12.87 -5.08
N ALA A 248 -37.62 13.49 -4.61
CA ALA A 248 -38.77 13.83 -5.48
C ALA A 248 -38.42 14.80 -6.59
N ALA A 249 -37.32 15.55 -6.49
CA ALA A 249 -36.81 16.46 -7.52
C ALA A 249 -35.81 15.80 -8.46
N GLY A 250 -35.48 14.51 -8.25
CA GLY A 250 -34.52 13.76 -9.04
C GLY A 250 -33.04 13.96 -8.64
N ASN A 251 -32.79 14.59 -7.49
CA ASN A 251 -31.41 14.74 -6.99
C ASN A 251 -30.97 13.49 -6.22
N PRO A 252 -29.66 13.12 -6.25
CA PRO A 252 -29.14 12.04 -5.44
C PRO A 252 -29.34 12.27 -3.94
N VAL A 253 -29.94 11.32 -3.24
CA VAL A 253 -30.16 11.40 -1.78
C VAL A 253 -29.00 10.81 -0.97
N ARG A 254 -28.16 9.98 -1.61
CA ARG A 254 -26.99 9.33 -0.99
C ARG A 254 -25.77 9.48 -1.90
N GLU A 255 -24.68 9.89 -1.28
CA GLU A 255 -23.38 10.08 -1.98
C GLU A 255 -22.35 8.99 -1.59
N ASP A 256 -22.77 7.93 -0.91
CA ASP A 256 -21.92 6.77 -0.70
C ASP A 256 -21.61 6.08 -2.04
N LEU A 257 -20.50 5.34 -2.05
CA LEU A 257 -19.97 4.76 -3.29
C LEU A 257 -20.94 3.71 -3.89
N ILE A 258 -21.58 2.86 -3.08
CA ILE A 258 -22.49 1.84 -3.58
C ILE A 258 -23.74 2.50 -4.22
N SER A 259 -24.31 3.51 -3.58
CA SER A 259 -25.44 4.25 -4.17
C SER A 259 -25.06 4.90 -5.49
N THR A 260 -23.86 5.49 -5.56
CA THR A 260 -23.35 6.10 -6.78
C THR A 260 -23.11 5.08 -7.88
N LEU A 261 -22.43 3.95 -7.56
CA LEU A 261 -22.22 2.89 -8.54
C LEU A 261 -23.54 2.27 -9.02
N SER A 262 -24.53 2.13 -8.12
CA SER A 262 -25.86 1.60 -8.47
C SER A 262 -26.61 2.44 -9.50
N ARG A 263 -26.41 3.77 -9.49
CA ARG A 263 -27.05 4.72 -10.47
C ARG A 263 -26.16 5.04 -11.67
N THR A 264 -24.89 4.65 -11.65
CA THR A 264 -23.96 4.96 -12.74
C THR A 264 -24.32 4.18 -13.99
N ARG A 265 -24.35 4.91 -15.13
CA ARG A 265 -24.52 4.34 -16.46
C ARG A 265 -23.24 4.55 -17.27
N VAL A 266 -22.90 3.55 -18.05
CA VAL A 266 -21.80 3.56 -19.01
C VAL A 266 -22.39 3.08 -20.33
N ASP A 267 -22.19 3.85 -21.38
CA ASP A 267 -22.75 3.60 -22.73
C ASP A 267 -24.28 3.39 -22.74
N GLY A 268 -24.98 4.00 -21.76
CA GLY A 268 -26.44 3.92 -21.62
C GLY A 268 -26.94 2.85 -20.64
N ASP A 269 -26.14 1.85 -20.33
CA ASP A 269 -26.50 0.75 -19.43
C ASP A 269 -25.98 1.00 -18.00
N TYR A 270 -26.69 0.46 -17.00
CA TYR A 270 -26.18 0.43 -15.63
C TYR A 270 -24.96 -0.47 -15.54
N LEU A 271 -24.01 -0.10 -14.66
CA LEU A 271 -22.94 -1.02 -14.29
C LEU A 271 -23.52 -2.37 -13.85
N SER A 272 -22.93 -3.47 -14.30
CA SER A 272 -23.30 -4.81 -13.82
C SER A 272 -22.98 -4.95 -12.33
N THR A 273 -23.61 -5.89 -11.65
CA THR A 273 -23.28 -6.21 -10.26
C THR A 273 -21.84 -6.71 -10.15
N GLU A 274 -21.36 -7.47 -11.13
CA GLU A 274 -19.97 -7.94 -11.20
C GLU A 274 -18.98 -6.79 -11.30
N GLU A 275 -19.26 -5.76 -12.11
CA GLU A 275 -18.43 -4.57 -12.18
C GLU A 275 -18.41 -3.82 -10.84
N ILE A 276 -19.55 -3.67 -10.18
CA ILE A 276 -19.67 -3.00 -8.89
C ILE A 276 -18.90 -3.77 -7.81
N THR A 277 -19.07 -5.09 -7.74
CA THR A 277 -18.34 -5.93 -6.77
C THR A 277 -16.84 -5.89 -6.99
N SER A 278 -16.37 -5.83 -8.25
CA SER A 278 -14.94 -5.69 -8.54
C SER A 278 -14.35 -4.35 -8.05
N TYR A 279 -15.10 -3.25 -8.14
CA TYR A 279 -14.66 -1.96 -7.55
C TYR A 279 -14.56 -2.04 -6.04
N ILE A 280 -15.54 -2.68 -5.40
CA ILE A 280 -15.58 -2.82 -3.95
C ILE A 280 -14.46 -3.74 -3.47
N ALA A 281 -14.25 -4.88 -4.11
CA ALA A 281 -13.15 -5.79 -3.79
C ALA A 281 -11.78 -5.10 -3.88
N LEU A 282 -11.57 -4.27 -4.90
CA LEU A 282 -10.34 -3.49 -5.02
C LEU A 282 -10.19 -2.46 -3.90
N LEU A 283 -11.25 -1.73 -3.55
CA LEU A 283 -11.20 -0.76 -2.46
C LEU A 283 -10.91 -1.43 -1.13
N VAL A 284 -11.52 -2.58 -0.91
CA VAL A 284 -11.29 -3.44 0.26
C VAL A 284 -9.83 -3.87 0.33
N GLY A 285 -9.31 -4.51 -0.73
CA GLY A 285 -7.94 -5.01 -0.76
C GLY A 285 -6.88 -3.91 -0.69
N GLY A 286 -7.15 -2.75 -1.30
CA GLY A 286 -6.19 -1.64 -1.36
C GLY A 286 -6.24 -0.67 -0.18
N GLY A 287 -7.39 -0.53 0.50
CA GLY A 287 -7.61 0.54 1.47
C GLY A 287 -7.20 0.21 2.90
N GLY A 288 -7.30 -1.05 3.32
CA GLY A 288 -7.07 -1.45 4.71
C GLY A 288 -5.59 -1.56 5.07
N GLU A 289 -4.92 -2.56 4.52
CA GLU A 289 -3.58 -2.97 4.93
C GLU A 289 -2.49 -1.93 4.62
N THR A 290 -2.61 -1.25 3.47
CA THR A 290 -1.62 -0.25 3.06
C THR A 290 -1.68 1.01 3.93
N THR A 291 -2.88 1.49 4.27
CA THR A 291 -3.06 2.65 5.16
C THR A 291 -2.70 2.29 6.59
N ARG A 292 -3.07 1.09 7.08
CA ARG A 292 -2.60 0.55 8.34
C ARG A 292 -1.08 0.63 8.44
N GLY A 293 -0.41 0.08 7.43
CA GLY A 293 1.04 0.06 7.37
C GLY A 293 1.67 1.45 7.34
N ALA A 294 1.09 2.38 6.60
CA ALA A 294 1.58 3.76 6.54
C ALA A 294 1.50 4.45 7.92
N ILE A 295 0.38 4.30 8.64
CA ILE A 295 0.22 4.84 10.00
C ILE A 295 1.23 4.20 10.95
N MET A 296 1.35 2.87 10.93
CA MET A 296 2.28 2.13 11.80
C MET A 296 3.74 2.54 11.55
N ASN A 297 4.16 2.62 10.27
CA ASN A 297 5.51 3.03 9.91
C ASN A 297 5.77 4.48 10.33
N MET A 298 4.82 5.39 10.13
CA MET A 298 4.97 6.80 10.53
C MET A 298 5.14 6.94 12.04
N TRP A 299 4.31 6.28 12.83
CA TRP A 299 4.42 6.32 14.29
C TRP A 299 5.73 5.69 14.79
N TYR A 300 6.15 4.56 14.21
CA TYR A 300 7.44 3.95 14.55
C TYR A 300 8.62 4.89 14.28
N LEU A 301 8.65 5.49 13.09
CA LEU A 301 9.71 6.42 12.70
C LEU A 301 9.74 7.64 13.60
N LEU A 302 8.60 8.25 13.91
CA LEU A 302 8.53 9.37 14.84
C LEU A 302 8.93 8.98 16.28
N LEU A 303 8.52 7.80 16.77
CA LEU A 303 8.91 7.32 18.10
C LEU A 303 10.42 7.06 18.23
N THR A 304 11.07 6.70 17.12
CA THR A 304 12.53 6.50 17.07
C THR A 304 13.32 7.79 16.78
N HIS A 305 12.64 8.87 16.34
CA HIS A 305 13.20 10.20 16.09
C HIS A 305 12.50 11.22 16.99
N ARG A 306 12.91 11.28 18.26
CA ARG A 306 12.20 11.99 19.33
C ARG A 306 12.06 13.50 19.10
N ASP A 307 13.04 14.14 18.48
CA ASP A 307 13.03 15.54 18.06
C ASP A 307 11.94 15.83 17.06
N GLN A 308 11.76 14.95 16.07
CA GLN A 308 10.73 15.06 15.06
C GLN A 308 9.33 14.76 15.62
N LEU A 309 9.22 13.79 16.54
CA LEU A 309 7.99 13.53 17.28
C LEU A 309 7.54 14.75 18.09
N GLN A 310 8.48 15.43 18.76
CA GLN A 310 8.18 16.65 19.50
C GLN A 310 7.74 17.80 18.58
N ALA A 311 8.33 17.90 17.40
CA ALA A 311 7.94 18.90 16.42
C ALA A 311 6.50 18.71 15.92
N VAL A 312 6.10 17.50 15.53
CA VAL A 312 4.70 17.23 15.11
C VAL A 312 3.70 17.35 16.26
N ALA A 313 4.14 17.15 17.52
CA ALA A 313 3.32 17.38 18.70
C ALA A 313 3.07 18.87 18.95
N ALA A 314 4.03 19.74 18.58
CA ALA A 314 3.94 21.19 18.75
C ALA A 314 3.26 21.89 17.57
N ASP A 315 3.34 21.33 16.36
CA ASP A 315 2.81 21.92 15.12
C ASP A 315 2.08 20.87 14.26
N ASP A 316 0.76 20.93 14.29
CA ASP A 316 -0.13 20.03 13.53
C ASP A 316 0.07 20.12 12.00
N THR A 317 0.70 21.16 11.48
CA THR A 317 0.96 21.29 10.03
C THR A 317 2.08 20.37 9.55
N LEU A 318 2.93 19.89 10.44
CA LEU A 318 4.03 18.98 10.14
C LEU A 318 3.58 17.53 9.89
N TRP A 319 2.33 17.16 10.19
CA TRP A 319 1.83 15.81 9.89
C TRP A 319 1.81 15.49 8.41
N ASP A 320 1.59 16.49 7.55
CA ASP A 320 1.67 16.31 6.10
C ASP A 320 3.09 15.92 5.68
N ALA A 321 4.10 16.65 6.21
CA ALA A 321 5.51 16.35 5.96
C ALA A 321 5.92 14.99 6.52
N ALA A 322 5.46 14.64 7.73
CA ALA A 322 5.73 13.35 8.35
C ALA A 322 5.16 12.20 7.53
N PHE A 323 3.94 12.33 7.00
CA PHE A 323 3.34 11.31 6.14
C PHE A 323 4.10 11.15 4.82
N GLN A 324 4.42 12.24 4.12
CA GLN A 324 5.13 12.19 2.84
C GLN A 324 6.54 11.60 3.01
N GLU A 325 7.28 12.02 4.06
CA GLU A 325 8.59 11.47 4.35
C GLU A 325 8.54 10.00 4.76
N THR A 326 7.52 9.60 5.53
CA THR A 326 7.31 8.18 5.84
C THR A 326 7.14 7.36 4.59
N LEU A 327 6.31 7.80 3.65
CA LEU A 327 6.09 7.07 2.40
C LEU A 327 7.33 7.04 1.52
N ARG A 328 8.12 8.13 1.49
CA ARG A 328 9.41 8.12 0.80
C ARG A 328 10.37 7.11 1.42
N TYR A 329 10.50 7.13 2.75
CA TYR A 329 11.48 6.34 3.49
C TYR A 329 11.09 4.87 3.65
N ALA A 330 9.82 4.59 3.93
CA ALA A 330 9.31 3.27 4.30
C ALA A 330 7.93 3.01 3.68
N ILE A 331 7.90 2.58 2.42
CA ILE A 331 6.65 2.22 1.73
C ILE A 331 5.99 1.06 2.47
N PRO A 332 4.69 1.12 2.79
CA PRO A 332 4.00 0.07 3.55
C PRO A 332 3.78 -1.23 2.77
N THR A 333 4.07 -1.24 1.49
CA THR A 333 3.99 -2.42 0.61
C THR A 333 5.40 -2.86 0.19
N GLY A 334 5.51 -3.96 -0.57
CA GLY A 334 6.79 -4.42 -1.11
C GLY A 334 7.48 -3.43 -2.06
N GLY A 335 6.82 -2.33 -2.44
CA GLY A 335 7.39 -1.26 -3.25
C GLY A 335 7.87 -1.67 -4.65
N LEU A 336 7.46 -2.84 -5.12
CA LEU A 336 7.68 -3.36 -6.44
C LEU A 336 6.38 -3.24 -7.25
N GLN A 337 6.45 -2.59 -8.40
CA GLN A 337 5.33 -2.55 -9.35
C GLN A 337 5.63 -3.48 -10.52
N PRO A 338 5.04 -4.67 -10.58
CA PRO A 338 5.24 -5.59 -11.69
C PRO A 338 4.52 -5.09 -12.95
N ARG A 339 5.20 -5.19 -14.09
CA ARG A 339 4.69 -4.85 -15.42
C ARG A 339 5.17 -5.87 -16.43
N HIS A 340 4.41 -6.04 -17.52
CA HIS A 340 4.88 -6.75 -18.71
C HIS A 340 5.14 -5.77 -19.85
N THR A 341 6.26 -5.94 -20.56
CA THR A 341 6.51 -5.20 -21.78
C THR A 341 5.63 -5.72 -22.91
N THR A 342 5.05 -4.81 -23.70
CA THR A 342 4.20 -5.18 -24.86
C THR A 342 4.97 -5.23 -26.17
N VAL A 343 6.14 -4.61 -26.22
CA VAL A 343 7.02 -4.51 -27.36
C VAL A 343 8.47 -4.66 -26.92
N ASP A 344 9.37 -4.96 -27.86
CA ASP A 344 10.81 -4.83 -27.63
C ASP A 344 11.15 -3.36 -27.38
N LEU A 345 11.89 -3.08 -26.34
CA LEU A 345 12.27 -1.72 -25.96
C LEU A 345 13.63 -1.69 -25.28
N GLU A 346 14.15 -0.50 -25.04
CA GLU A 346 15.40 -0.29 -24.34
C GLU A 346 15.19 0.70 -23.18
N VAL A 347 15.74 0.38 -22.00
CA VAL A 347 15.78 1.29 -20.84
C VAL A 347 17.23 1.36 -20.37
N CYS A 348 17.78 2.57 -20.27
CA CYS A 348 19.18 2.81 -19.85
C CYS A 348 20.22 1.99 -20.66
N GLY A 349 20.03 1.80 -21.97
CA GLY A 349 20.92 1.01 -22.80
C GLY A 349 20.79 -0.51 -22.65
N VAL A 350 19.82 -0.98 -21.86
CA VAL A 350 19.52 -2.41 -21.67
C VAL A 350 18.32 -2.81 -22.51
N PRO A 351 18.48 -3.74 -23.48
CA PRO A 351 17.37 -4.25 -24.26
C PRO A 351 16.45 -5.13 -23.39
N ILE A 352 15.16 -4.87 -23.47
CA ILE A 352 14.11 -5.63 -22.78
C ILE A 352 13.14 -6.16 -23.84
N PRO A 353 13.11 -7.48 -24.09
CA PRO A 353 12.19 -8.07 -25.06
C PRO A 353 10.72 -7.91 -24.67
N ALA A 354 9.84 -7.94 -25.67
CA ALA A 354 8.40 -8.03 -25.45
C ALA A 354 8.03 -9.24 -24.57
N GLY A 355 7.02 -9.08 -23.71
CA GLY A 355 6.59 -10.12 -22.77
C GLY A 355 7.47 -10.28 -21.54
N SER A 356 8.51 -9.44 -21.37
CA SER A 356 9.37 -9.49 -20.19
C SER A 356 8.65 -8.98 -18.95
N LEU A 357 8.89 -9.65 -17.82
CA LEU A 357 8.50 -9.15 -16.49
C LEU A 357 9.48 -8.05 -16.06
N VAL A 358 8.96 -6.88 -15.74
CA VAL A 358 9.72 -5.73 -15.26
C VAL A 358 9.17 -5.29 -13.89
N HIS A 359 10.01 -5.27 -12.89
CA HIS A 359 9.72 -4.69 -11.58
C HIS A 359 10.19 -3.24 -11.55
N ILE A 360 9.25 -2.30 -11.43
CA ILE A 360 9.56 -0.90 -11.15
C ILE A 360 9.76 -0.78 -9.64
N VAL A 361 10.98 -0.40 -9.21
CA VAL A 361 11.40 -0.47 -7.81
C VAL A 361 11.22 0.88 -7.13
N ASN A 362 10.00 1.17 -6.65
CA ASN A 362 9.69 2.44 -5.99
C ASN A 362 10.51 2.67 -4.71
N HIS A 363 10.82 1.62 -3.95
CA HIS A 363 11.73 1.71 -2.79
C HIS A 363 13.10 2.25 -3.16
N SER A 364 13.64 1.80 -4.29
CA SER A 364 14.91 2.29 -4.80
C SER A 364 14.80 3.72 -5.29
N ALA A 365 13.79 4.02 -6.11
CA ALA A 365 13.56 5.34 -6.67
C ALA A 365 13.37 6.42 -5.57
N ASN A 366 12.67 6.09 -4.49
CA ASN A 366 12.46 7.00 -3.36
C ASN A 366 13.73 7.28 -2.54
N ARG A 367 14.79 6.55 -2.78
CA ARG A 367 16.11 6.76 -2.15
C ARG A 367 17.20 7.07 -3.16
N ASP A 368 16.81 7.57 -4.32
CA ASP A 368 17.76 7.98 -5.35
C ASP A 368 18.48 9.28 -4.92
N GLU A 369 19.77 9.16 -4.69
CA GLU A 369 20.66 10.24 -4.23
C GLU A 369 20.79 11.41 -5.22
N ARG A 370 20.34 11.22 -6.46
CA ARG A 370 20.28 12.30 -7.47
C ARG A 370 19.09 13.23 -7.26
N TYR A 371 18.11 12.83 -6.43
CA TYR A 371 16.87 13.56 -6.14
C TYR A 371 16.70 13.89 -4.67
N PHE A 372 17.21 13.06 -3.77
CA PHE A 372 17.02 13.19 -2.34
C PHE A 372 18.38 13.27 -1.65
N GLU A 373 18.64 14.36 -0.96
CA GLU A 373 19.83 14.51 -0.14
C GLU A 373 19.77 13.58 1.07
N SER A 374 20.88 12.88 1.37
CA SER A 374 20.93 11.92 2.48
C SER A 374 19.70 10.98 2.49
N PRO A 375 19.43 10.23 1.38
CA PRO A 375 18.16 9.55 1.17
C PRO A 375 17.89 8.43 2.20
N ASP A 376 18.91 7.92 2.87
CA ASP A 376 18.83 6.89 3.90
C ASP A 376 18.56 7.45 5.31
N THR A 377 18.33 8.77 5.43
CA THR A 377 17.96 9.44 6.68
C THR A 377 16.48 9.80 6.64
N PHE A 378 15.74 9.44 7.70
CA PHE A 378 14.37 9.92 7.91
C PHE A 378 14.41 11.35 8.43
N ASN A 379 13.81 12.28 7.72
CA ASN A 379 13.81 13.70 8.08
C ASN A 379 12.54 14.40 7.56
N ILE A 380 11.60 14.71 8.46
CA ILE A 380 10.36 15.41 8.11
C ILE A 380 10.58 16.88 7.69
N PHE A 381 11.76 17.44 7.95
CA PHE A 381 12.12 18.81 7.61
C PHE A 381 12.86 18.94 6.27
N ARG A 382 12.96 17.85 5.50
CA ARG A 382 13.68 17.90 4.22
C ARG A 382 13.03 18.85 3.23
N GLU A 383 13.88 19.58 2.50
CA GLU A 383 13.44 20.60 1.56
C GLU A 383 13.26 20.08 0.14
N ASP A 384 13.85 18.95 -0.19
CA ASP A 384 13.84 18.33 -1.52
C ASP A 384 12.58 17.47 -1.80
N LEU A 385 11.77 17.17 -0.77
CA LEU A 385 10.54 16.41 -0.89
C LEU A 385 9.32 17.33 -1.01
N TYR A 386 8.44 17.04 -1.96
CA TYR A 386 7.20 17.76 -2.14
C TYR A 386 6.14 17.30 -1.13
N HIS A 387 5.63 18.23 -0.32
CA HIS A 387 4.63 17.98 0.72
C HIS A 387 3.22 18.50 0.37
N GLY A 388 3.05 19.25 -0.73
CA GLY A 388 1.80 19.90 -1.10
C GLY A 388 0.75 18.94 -1.67
N LYS A 389 -0.22 19.48 -2.40
CA LYS A 389 -1.23 18.64 -3.09
C LYS A 389 -0.52 17.61 -3.94
N MET A 390 -0.81 16.33 -3.70
CA MET A 390 -0.20 15.24 -4.43
C MET A 390 -0.42 15.39 -5.94
N LEU A 391 0.67 15.36 -6.69
CA LEU A 391 0.65 15.39 -8.13
C LEU A 391 0.47 13.96 -8.63
N ARG A 392 -0.58 13.71 -9.41
CA ARG A 392 -0.91 12.38 -9.95
C ARG A 392 0.17 11.76 -10.83
N SER A 393 1.22 12.49 -11.16
CA SER A 393 2.21 12.09 -12.17
C SER A 393 3.65 11.97 -11.67
N GLY A 394 3.90 12.08 -10.36
CA GLY A 394 5.27 11.99 -9.84
C GLY A 394 6.18 13.11 -10.37
N PHE A 395 5.71 14.35 -10.43
CA PHE A 395 6.47 15.48 -10.94
C PHE A 395 7.37 16.12 -9.88
N MET A 396 8.44 16.73 -10.40
CA MET A 396 9.15 17.80 -9.71
C MET A 396 8.34 19.08 -9.79
N ARG A 397 8.19 19.79 -8.68
CA ARG A 397 7.57 21.10 -8.62
C ARG A 397 8.35 22.00 -7.67
N ASP A 398 8.69 23.18 -8.15
CA ASP A 398 9.43 24.21 -7.37
C ASP A 398 10.73 23.66 -6.77
N GLY A 399 11.47 22.82 -7.52
CA GLY A 399 12.70 22.17 -7.08
C GLY A 399 12.51 20.99 -6.13
N LYS A 400 11.27 20.64 -5.77
CA LYS A 400 10.95 19.51 -4.88
C LYS A 400 10.44 18.32 -5.66
N THR A 401 10.84 17.13 -5.23
CA THR A 401 10.51 15.85 -5.87
C THR A 401 9.46 15.10 -5.08
N SER A 402 8.39 14.61 -5.71
CA SER A 402 7.44 13.72 -5.03
C SER A 402 7.99 12.30 -4.97
N HIS A 403 7.68 11.55 -3.90
CA HIS A 403 7.96 10.12 -3.85
C HIS A 403 7.10 9.33 -4.84
N LEU A 404 7.51 8.10 -5.19
CA LEU A 404 6.81 7.19 -6.10
C LEU A 404 6.00 6.09 -5.39
N SER A 405 5.75 6.21 -4.09
CA SER A 405 5.05 5.17 -3.30
C SER A 405 3.62 4.92 -3.76
N PHE A 406 2.99 5.91 -4.37
CA PHE A 406 1.68 5.79 -5.01
C PHE A 406 1.76 5.51 -6.51
N GLY A 407 2.95 5.19 -7.04
CA GLY A 407 3.16 5.02 -8.48
C GLY A 407 3.12 6.32 -9.27
N ALA A 408 3.00 6.20 -10.58
CA ALA A 408 2.90 7.32 -11.51
C ALA A 408 1.97 6.99 -12.69
N GLY A 409 1.58 8.03 -13.47
CA GLY A 409 0.79 7.86 -14.69
C GLY A 409 -0.65 7.42 -14.46
N ALA A 410 -1.19 6.66 -15.40
CA ALA A 410 -2.57 6.20 -15.39
C ALA A 410 -2.90 5.32 -14.17
N HIS A 411 -1.93 4.56 -13.68
CA HIS A 411 -2.06 3.68 -12.51
C HIS A 411 -1.65 4.32 -11.18
N PHE A 412 -1.54 5.65 -11.11
CA PHE A 412 -1.34 6.34 -9.83
C PHE A 412 -2.43 5.94 -8.83
N CYS A 413 -2.07 5.66 -7.58
CA CYS A 413 -2.99 5.12 -6.57
C CYS A 413 -4.22 6.00 -6.37
N PRO A 414 -5.44 5.47 -6.52
CA PRO A 414 -6.67 6.24 -6.30
C PRO A 414 -6.87 6.62 -4.84
N GLY A 415 -6.37 5.78 -3.92
CA GLY A 415 -6.45 5.98 -2.48
C GLY A 415 -5.45 6.98 -1.90
N ALA A 416 -4.58 7.58 -2.72
CA ALA A 416 -3.51 8.45 -2.24
C ALA A 416 -4.02 9.62 -1.37
N PHE A 417 -5.13 10.26 -1.77
CA PHE A 417 -5.68 11.39 -1.03
C PHE A 417 -6.40 10.97 0.25
N ILE A 418 -7.17 9.89 0.20
CA ILE A 418 -7.91 9.42 1.37
C ILE A 418 -6.97 8.84 2.42
N SER A 419 -5.96 8.04 2.04
CA SER A 419 -4.97 7.51 2.97
C SER A 419 -4.15 8.60 3.65
N HIS A 420 -3.84 9.68 2.93
CA HIS A 420 -3.20 10.87 3.52
C HIS A 420 -4.09 11.51 4.59
N GLN A 421 -5.38 11.72 4.30
CA GLN A 421 -6.32 12.30 5.28
C GLN A 421 -6.54 11.37 6.47
N GLU A 422 -6.69 10.07 6.25
CA GLU A 422 -6.81 9.09 7.33
C GLU A 422 -5.59 9.14 8.26
N ALA A 423 -4.39 9.02 7.69
CA ALA A 423 -3.16 8.95 8.47
C ALA A 423 -2.88 10.24 9.25
N THR A 424 -3.08 11.39 8.63
CA THR A 424 -2.80 12.69 9.30
C THR A 424 -3.88 13.03 10.32
N ALA A 425 -5.16 12.85 10.01
CA ALA A 425 -6.26 13.15 10.93
C ALA A 425 -6.22 12.25 12.18
N CYS A 426 -6.10 10.93 12.00
CA CYS A 426 -6.03 10.02 13.15
C CYS A 426 -4.79 10.26 14.00
N SER A 427 -3.64 10.58 13.39
CA SER A 427 -2.40 10.81 14.12
C SER A 427 -2.45 12.06 15.00
N LYS A 428 -3.11 13.13 14.55
CA LYS A 428 -3.37 14.30 15.40
C LYS A 428 -4.19 13.93 16.65
N ILE A 429 -5.20 13.09 16.49
CA ILE A 429 -6.04 12.65 17.61
C ILE A 429 -5.26 11.70 18.53
N LEU A 430 -4.53 10.75 17.98
CA LEU A 430 -3.64 9.84 18.73
C LEU A 430 -2.61 10.62 19.56
N MET A 431 -1.95 11.62 18.97
CA MET A 431 -0.96 12.44 19.66
C MET A 431 -1.58 13.19 20.86
N ARG A 432 -2.78 13.74 20.71
CA ARG A 432 -3.50 14.43 21.79
C ARG A 432 -3.98 13.47 22.89
N SER A 433 -4.17 12.19 22.55
CA SER A 433 -4.68 11.16 23.46
C SER A 433 -3.59 10.44 24.24
N MET A 434 -2.34 10.53 23.79
CA MET A 434 -1.20 9.86 24.41
C MET A 434 -0.21 10.89 24.96
N ARG A 435 -0.17 11.05 26.30
CA ARG A 435 0.85 11.89 26.93
C ARG A 435 2.22 11.23 26.88
N ASN A 436 3.21 11.95 26.41
CA ASN A 436 4.61 11.48 26.36
C ASN A 436 4.75 10.06 25.73
N PRO A 437 4.28 9.84 24.50
CA PRO A 437 4.36 8.52 23.87
C PRO A 437 5.80 8.12 23.63
N ARG A 438 6.12 6.84 23.87
CA ARG A 438 7.46 6.27 23.72
C ARG A 438 7.39 4.82 23.26
N LEU A 439 8.36 4.41 22.47
CA LEU A 439 8.46 3.03 21.98
C LEU A 439 8.70 2.07 23.15
N ASN A 440 7.89 1.03 23.26
CA ASN A 440 8.15 -0.07 24.19
C ASN A 440 9.07 -1.09 23.53
N VAL A 441 10.38 -0.82 23.59
CA VAL A 441 11.42 -1.67 22.95
C VAL A 441 11.45 -3.11 23.49
N THR A 442 10.95 -3.35 24.70
CA THR A 442 10.91 -4.68 25.29
C THR A 442 9.89 -5.60 24.62
N ARG A 443 8.79 -5.02 24.16
CA ARG A 443 7.68 -5.75 23.49
C ARG A 443 7.81 -5.78 21.97
N MET A 444 8.55 -4.84 21.38
CA MET A 444 8.77 -4.87 19.94
C MET A 444 9.43 -6.16 19.48
N ALA A 445 9.02 -6.67 18.34
CA ALA A 445 9.70 -7.79 17.72
C ALA A 445 11.19 -7.48 17.56
N LYS A 446 12.01 -8.44 17.87
CA LYS A 446 13.47 -8.35 17.73
C LYS A 446 13.89 -8.77 16.33
N ASP A 447 15.02 -8.26 15.87
CA ASP A 447 15.68 -8.79 14.68
C ASP A 447 16.22 -10.23 14.94
N ILE A 448 16.81 -10.80 13.89
CA ILE A 448 17.34 -12.18 13.96
C ILE A 448 18.38 -12.31 15.09
N ASP A 449 19.11 -11.25 15.38
CA ASP A 449 20.14 -11.20 16.42
C ASP A 449 19.55 -10.92 17.81
N GLY A 450 18.25 -10.64 17.92
CA GLY A 450 17.54 -10.35 19.16
C GLY A 450 17.93 -9.03 19.85
N VAL A 451 18.64 -8.15 19.15
CA VAL A 451 19.27 -6.96 19.73
C VAL A 451 18.39 -5.71 19.58
N SER A 452 17.79 -5.50 18.45
CA SER A 452 17.03 -4.28 18.13
C SER A 452 15.64 -4.60 17.64
N PRO A 453 14.68 -3.66 17.73
CA PRO A 453 13.43 -3.77 16.98
C PRO A 453 13.72 -3.98 15.49
N VAL A 454 12.93 -4.83 14.84
CA VAL A 454 13.08 -5.11 13.42
C VAL A 454 12.99 -3.80 12.64
N PRO A 455 14.00 -3.45 11.82
CA PRO A 455 13.92 -2.28 10.96
C PRO A 455 12.75 -2.41 9.97
N ILE A 456 12.19 -1.29 9.54
CA ILE A 456 11.21 -1.30 8.46
C ILE A 456 11.95 -1.57 7.16
N GLY A 457 11.84 -2.83 6.69
CA GLY A 457 12.40 -3.28 5.42
C GLY A 457 11.42 -3.09 4.26
N LEU A 458 11.10 -4.19 3.56
CA LEU A 458 10.07 -4.21 2.52
C LEU A 458 8.70 -4.48 3.17
N GLY A 459 7.94 -3.42 3.45
CA GLY A 459 6.58 -3.54 3.95
C GLY A 459 6.27 -2.74 5.21
N ALA A 460 5.32 -3.25 5.98
CA ALA A 460 4.80 -2.59 7.18
C ALA A 460 5.05 -3.42 8.44
N LEU A 461 5.14 -2.74 9.57
CA LEU A 461 5.16 -3.38 10.88
C LEU A 461 3.86 -4.14 11.12
N ARG A 462 3.96 -5.30 11.80
CA ARG A 462 2.79 -6.08 12.25
C ARG A 462 2.30 -5.61 13.61
N GLU A 463 3.22 -5.23 14.50
CA GLU A 463 2.98 -4.77 15.86
C GLU A 463 3.72 -3.46 16.11
N LEU A 464 3.13 -2.57 16.90
CA LEU A 464 3.78 -1.35 17.37
C LEU A 464 3.39 -1.06 18.81
N TRP A 465 4.25 -1.41 19.74
CA TRP A 465 4.03 -1.25 21.16
C TRP A 465 4.46 0.12 21.64
N ILE A 466 3.50 0.87 22.19
CA ILE A 466 3.69 2.24 22.67
C ILE A 466 3.34 2.32 24.15
N ASP A 467 4.23 2.89 24.95
CA ASP A 467 3.95 3.32 26.32
C ASP A 467 3.63 4.81 26.34
N PHE A 468 2.68 5.21 27.16
CA PHE A 468 2.37 6.63 27.40
C PHE A 468 1.81 6.85 28.80
N ASP A 469 1.93 8.10 29.31
CA ASP A 469 1.47 8.49 30.60
C ASP A 469 -0.06 8.73 30.59
N ARG A 470 -0.72 8.38 31.68
CA ARG A 470 -2.17 8.61 31.85
C ARG A 470 -2.52 10.06 32.13
#